data_12fdec3eb2d001a71ef515444566b143
#
_entry.id   12fdec3eb2d001a71ef515444566b143
#
_cell.length_a   1.000
_cell.length_b   1.000
_cell.length_c   1.000
_cell.angle_alpha   90.00
_cell.angle_beta   90.00
_cell.angle_gamma   90.00
#
_symmetry.space_group_name_H-M   'P 1'
#
loop_
_entity.id
_entity.type
_entity.pdbx_description
1 polymer ?
#
loop_
_entity_poly.entity_id
_entity_poly.type
_entity_poly.pdbx_seq_one_letter_code
_entity_poly.pdbx_strand_id
1 'polypeptide(L)'
;MQSYDLHGAWNDHVGHNAALFDTGKDSELAQWNVYGTAAYGGIGYLNTDWAYHYFRGSMPAGRINIGVPYYTRGWQGVTGGENGLWGRAALPNQAECSAGTGEGEKNNCGHGAIGIDNMWHDTDPKGNEMGAGSNPMWHAKNLEKGIWGSYAAAYKLDPVNDPSDVLMGTYTRNYDSVAVAPWLWNAEKGVFLSTEDKDSIDVKADYVIDKEIGGIMFWELAGDYNCYVLDANGNRTSIDTTEQACNSGNGEFHMGNTMTKAIYDKFKSATPYGNKVATGAIPTEALDITVSVGGFKVGDQNYPINPKITFTNNTGQALPGGTEFQFDIPVSAPDNAKDQSGGGLSVIASGHTRANNIGGLDGPMHRVAFTLPAWKELPAGGVYELDMVYYLPISGPANYTVNVNSVDYAFSFEQPDLPLGDISTGGGNPGDGGTNPGTCDTAGLAVYPDLPQKDWAGNPSHANTGDQVVHNGSVYQANWWTSAEPGSDGSWTKVCS
;
A
#
# COMPACT_ATOMS: atom_id res chain seq x y z
N MET A 1 -3.91 -3.36 2.30
CA MET A 1 -3.56 -1.92 2.20
C MET A 1 -4.84 -1.13 2.31
N GLN A 2 -4.95 -0.23 3.26
CA GLN A 2 -6.08 0.71 3.38
C GLN A 2 -5.78 1.91 2.47
N SER A 3 -6.24 1.87 1.24
CA SER A 3 -6.05 2.93 0.25
C SER A 3 -7.27 3.85 0.15
N TYR A 4 -7.80 4.19 1.31
CA TYR A 4 -8.87 5.16 1.55
C TYR A 4 -8.54 5.97 2.80
N ASP A 5 -9.39 6.92 3.15
CA ASP A 5 -9.10 7.96 4.14
C ASP A 5 -7.87 8.79 3.76
N LEU A 6 -7.69 9.01 2.45
CA LEU A 6 -6.59 9.83 1.93
C LEU A 6 -6.84 11.31 2.23
N HIS A 7 -8.10 11.75 2.16
CA HIS A 7 -8.57 13.06 2.59
C HIS A 7 -9.84 12.91 3.44
N GLY A 8 -9.99 13.80 4.40
CA GLY A 8 -11.16 13.86 5.29
C GLY A 8 -11.18 15.14 6.12
N ALA A 9 -12.20 15.30 6.92
CA ALA A 9 -12.48 16.53 7.67
C ALA A 9 -11.46 16.88 8.77
N TRP A 10 -10.46 16.05 8.98
CA TRP A 10 -9.28 16.37 9.80
C TRP A 10 -8.31 17.35 9.13
N ASN A 11 -8.56 17.67 7.88
CA ASN A 11 -7.77 18.60 7.08
C ASN A 11 -8.70 19.63 6.41
N ASP A 12 -8.20 20.84 6.19
CA ASP A 12 -8.93 21.92 5.52
C ASP A 12 -8.85 21.85 3.99
N HIS A 13 -8.03 20.93 3.44
CA HIS A 13 -7.98 20.64 2.02
C HIS A 13 -9.05 19.63 1.64
N VAL A 14 -9.91 20.01 0.72
CA VAL A 14 -10.98 19.13 0.21
C VAL A 14 -10.44 18.26 -0.91
N GLY A 15 -10.57 16.95 -0.78
CA GLY A 15 -10.02 16.01 -1.72
C GLY A 15 -10.74 14.66 -1.75
N HIS A 16 -10.28 13.76 -2.59
CA HIS A 16 -10.85 12.43 -2.71
C HIS A 16 -10.50 11.51 -1.54
N ASN A 17 -11.50 10.82 -1.00
CA ASN A 17 -11.33 9.79 0.02
C ASN A 17 -10.43 8.63 -0.46
N ALA A 18 -10.56 8.23 -1.73
CA ALA A 18 -9.88 7.05 -2.28
C ALA A 18 -9.53 7.21 -3.77
N ALA A 19 -8.73 8.20 -4.11
CA ALA A 19 -8.21 8.36 -5.47
C ALA A 19 -7.42 7.12 -5.91
N LEU A 20 -7.65 6.64 -7.15
CA LEU A 20 -6.82 5.59 -7.74
C LEU A 20 -5.48 6.16 -8.18
N PHE A 21 -5.49 7.28 -8.87
CA PHE A 21 -4.31 7.96 -9.41
C PHE A 21 -4.22 9.41 -8.95
N ASP A 22 -3.02 9.96 -9.00
CA ASP A 22 -2.79 11.38 -8.79
C ASP A 22 -3.25 12.20 -10.00
N THR A 23 -3.75 13.40 -9.74
CA THR A 23 -4.18 14.35 -10.79
C THR A 23 -3.20 15.49 -11.03
N GLY A 24 -2.18 15.63 -10.19
CA GLY A 24 -1.28 16.80 -10.17
C GLY A 24 -1.94 18.08 -9.66
N LYS A 25 -3.16 17.99 -9.12
CA LYS A 25 -3.97 19.14 -8.69
C LYS A 25 -4.30 19.14 -7.19
N ASP A 26 -3.85 18.12 -6.47
CA ASP A 26 -4.11 17.99 -5.04
C ASP A 26 -3.61 19.24 -4.31
N SER A 27 -4.53 19.98 -3.69
CA SER A 27 -4.24 21.27 -3.06
C SER A 27 -3.43 21.12 -1.79
N GLU A 28 -3.49 19.97 -1.10
CA GLU A 28 -2.65 19.67 0.04
C GLU A 28 -1.20 19.41 -0.40
N LEU A 29 -0.99 18.58 -1.40
CA LEU A 29 0.33 18.31 -1.95
C LEU A 29 0.95 19.55 -2.60
N ALA A 30 0.13 20.38 -3.25
CA ALA A 30 0.57 21.65 -3.82
C ALA A 30 1.02 22.65 -2.75
N GLN A 31 0.37 22.68 -1.58
CA GLN A 31 0.78 23.51 -0.44
C GLN A 31 2.21 23.18 0.01
N TRP A 32 2.58 21.91 -0.01
CA TRP A 32 3.91 21.43 0.33
C TRP A 32 4.89 21.47 -0.84
N ASN A 33 4.49 22.09 -1.96
CA ASN A 33 5.28 22.20 -3.18
C ASN A 33 5.77 20.86 -3.74
N VAL A 34 5.01 19.77 -3.54
CA VAL A 34 5.37 18.43 -4.00
C VAL A 34 5.52 18.40 -5.52
N TYR A 35 4.60 19.02 -6.23
CA TYR A 35 4.62 19.06 -7.71
C TYR A 35 5.70 19.99 -8.29
N GLY A 36 6.15 21.01 -7.54
CA GLY A 36 7.14 21.98 -7.99
C GLY A 36 8.58 21.68 -7.58
N THR A 37 8.78 20.76 -6.64
CA THR A 37 10.11 20.44 -6.12
C THR A 37 10.72 19.29 -6.89
N ALA A 38 11.85 19.50 -7.58
CA ALA A 38 12.56 18.48 -8.33
C ALA A 38 12.91 17.23 -7.49
N ALA A 39 13.11 17.39 -6.18
CA ALA A 39 13.40 16.29 -5.26
C ALA A 39 12.30 15.23 -5.22
N TYR A 40 11.03 15.62 -5.39
CA TYR A 40 9.89 14.70 -5.43
C TYR A 40 9.53 14.22 -6.84
N GLY A 41 10.21 14.70 -7.89
CA GLY A 41 9.93 14.32 -9.27
C GLY A 41 8.51 14.62 -9.74
N GLY A 42 7.78 15.53 -9.07
CA GLY A 42 6.38 15.82 -9.35
C GLY A 42 5.41 14.68 -8.97
N ILE A 43 5.82 13.75 -8.12
CA ILE A 43 5.03 12.57 -7.75
C ILE A 43 4.09 12.89 -6.59
N GLY A 44 2.79 12.89 -6.86
CA GLY A 44 1.77 12.95 -5.82
C GLY A 44 1.55 11.57 -5.19
N TYR A 45 1.45 11.51 -3.85
CA TYR A 45 1.45 10.25 -3.11
C TYR A 45 0.14 9.95 -2.37
N LEU A 46 -0.86 10.84 -2.42
CA LEU A 46 -2.17 10.58 -1.81
C LEU A 46 -3.10 9.85 -2.79
N ASN A 47 -2.69 8.64 -3.20
CA ASN A 47 -3.48 7.80 -4.11
C ASN A 47 -3.12 6.32 -3.96
N THR A 48 -4.01 5.46 -4.45
CA THR A 48 -3.90 4.00 -4.36
C THR A 48 -2.72 3.45 -5.17
N ASP A 49 -2.48 3.97 -6.37
CA ASP A 49 -1.42 3.51 -7.28
C ASP A 49 -0.03 3.75 -6.67
N TRP A 50 0.18 4.93 -6.08
CA TRP A 50 1.41 5.21 -5.37
C TRP A 50 1.62 4.24 -4.19
N ALA A 51 0.58 4.03 -3.40
CA ALA A 51 0.65 3.12 -2.26
C ALA A 51 0.91 1.66 -2.70
N TYR A 52 0.32 1.23 -3.82
CA TYR A 52 0.62 -0.06 -4.43
C TYR A 52 2.11 -0.18 -4.78
N HIS A 53 2.66 0.79 -5.50
CA HIS A 53 4.07 0.79 -5.89
C HIS A 53 5.01 0.88 -4.69
N TYR A 54 4.62 1.58 -3.63
CA TYR A 54 5.35 1.57 -2.36
C TYR A 54 5.56 0.15 -1.84
N PHE A 55 4.49 -0.65 -1.74
CA PHE A 55 4.59 -2.02 -1.21
C PHE A 55 5.28 -2.99 -2.16
N ARG A 56 5.29 -2.71 -3.47
CA ARG A 56 5.96 -3.57 -4.46
C ARG A 56 7.46 -3.73 -4.22
N GLY A 57 8.08 -2.83 -3.49
CA GLY A 57 9.49 -2.95 -3.07
C GLY A 57 9.80 -4.19 -2.25
N SER A 58 8.82 -4.70 -1.49
CA SER A 58 9.02 -5.83 -0.56
C SER A 58 8.04 -6.98 -0.76
N MET A 59 7.02 -6.80 -1.62
CA MET A 59 5.96 -7.79 -1.78
C MET A 59 5.59 -8.02 -3.24
N PRO A 60 5.36 -9.28 -3.66
CA PRO A 60 4.77 -9.57 -4.96
C PRO A 60 3.32 -9.02 -5.01
N ALA A 61 2.87 -8.63 -6.20
CA ALA A 61 1.55 -8.04 -6.40
C ALA A 61 0.42 -8.89 -5.83
N GLY A 62 0.49 -10.20 -5.98
CA GLY A 62 -0.50 -11.15 -5.46
C GLY A 62 -0.63 -11.21 -3.94
N ARG A 63 0.28 -10.59 -3.20
CA ARG A 63 0.22 -10.45 -1.73
C ARG A 63 -0.35 -9.11 -1.27
N ILE A 64 -0.65 -8.22 -2.20
CA ILE A 64 -1.21 -6.89 -1.93
C ILE A 64 -2.71 -6.93 -2.22
N ASN A 65 -3.53 -6.40 -1.32
CA ASN A 65 -4.93 -6.09 -1.58
C ASN A 65 -5.12 -4.58 -1.47
N ILE A 66 -5.77 -3.95 -2.44
CA ILE A 66 -6.17 -2.55 -2.32
C ILE A 66 -7.45 -2.43 -1.48
N GLY A 67 -7.61 -1.31 -0.78
CA GLY A 67 -8.82 -1.00 -0.03
C GLY A 67 -9.70 -0.02 -0.79
N VAL A 68 -11.02 -0.20 -0.70
CA VAL A 68 -12.01 0.75 -1.21
C VAL A 68 -13.05 1.04 -0.12
N PRO A 69 -13.47 2.30 0.03
CA PRO A 69 -14.46 2.67 1.02
C PRO A 69 -15.88 2.48 0.46
N TYR A 70 -16.76 1.90 1.24
CA TYR A 70 -18.20 1.91 0.96
C TYR A 70 -18.91 2.96 1.80
N TYR A 71 -18.18 4.05 2.08
CA TYR A 71 -18.65 5.21 2.82
C TYR A 71 -18.05 6.51 2.27
N THR A 72 -18.72 7.61 2.51
CA THR A 72 -18.23 8.94 2.11
C THR A 72 -17.31 9.55 3.16
N ARG A 73 -16.47 10.48 2.72
CA ARG A 73 -15.85 11.52 3.54
C ARG A 73 -16.23 12.87 2.99
N GLY A 74 -16.51 13.84 3.86
CA GLY A 74 -17.00 15.09 3.36
C GLY A 74 -16.85 16.29 4.28
N TRP A 75 -17.01 17.44 3.69
CA TRP A 75 -16.89 18.74 4.34
C TRP A 75 -18.12 19.60 4.06
N GLN A 76 -18.35 20.55 4.94
CA GLN A 76 -19.31 21.64 4.76
C GLN A 76 -18.62 23.00 4.72
N GLY A 77 -19.31 24.02 4.21
CA GLY A 77 -18.76 25.36 4.08
C GLY A 77 -17.56 25.45 3.14
N VAL A 78 -17.49 24.55 2.17
CA VAL A 78 -16.40 24.49 1.18
C VAL A 78 -16.44 25.72 0.29
N THR A 79 -15.28 26.32 0.08
CA THR A 79 -15.07 27.45 -0.81
C THR A 79 -14.02 27.16 -1.86
N GLY A 80 -14.23 27.65 -3.08
CA GLY A 80 -13.31 27.45 -4.20
C GLY A 80 -13.33 26.01 -4.74
N GLY A 81 -12.30 25.69 -5.51
CA GLY A 81 -12.19 24.41 -6.21
C GLY A 81 -13.16 24.24 -7.39
N GLU A 82 -13.13 23.06 -8.00
CA GLU A 82 -14.04 22.69 -9.07
C GLU A 82 -15.20 21.86 -8.49
N ASN A 83 -16.40 22.49 -8.34
CA ASN A 83 -17.50 21.87 -7.60
C ASN A 83 -17.05 21.37 -6.21
N GLY A 84 -16.31 22.22 -5.48
CA GLY A 84 -15.73 21.93 -4.18
C GLY A 84 -14.44 21.12 -4.19
N LEU A 85 -14.18 20.32 -5.22
CA LEU A 85 -12.95 19.51 -5.30
C LEU A 85 -11.71 20.41 -5.37
N TRP A 86 -10.71 20.09 -4.55
CA TRP A 86 -9.47 20.88 -4.33
C TRP A 86 -9.72 22.29 -3.76
N GLY A 87 -10.94 22.52 -3.25
CA GLY A 87 -11.30 23.71 -2.47
C GLY A 87 -10.77 23.65 -1.04
N ARG A 88 -11.26 24.58 -0.23
CA ARG A 88 -10.89 24.69 1.19
C ARG A 88 -12.15 24.74 2.06
N ALA A 89 -12.11 23.97 3.12
CA ALA A 89 -13.04 24.08 4.22
C ALA A 89 -12.27 24.62 5.43
N ALA A 90 -12.46 25.89 5.80
CA ALA A 90 -11.64 26.51 6.84
C ALA A 90 -11.75 25.71 8.15
N LEU A 91 -10.61 25.35 8.73
CA LEU A 91 -10.61 24.71 10.05
C LEU A 91 -11.24 25.66 11.09
N PRO A 92 -12.00 25.14 12.03
CA PRO A 92 -12.57 25.96 13.10
C PRO A 92 -11.45 26.47 14.03
N ASN A 93 -11.85 27.26 15.03
CA ASN A 93 -10.93 27.82 15.99
C ASN A 93 -10.11 26.72 16.72
N GLN A 94 -8.86 26.55 16.31
CA GLN A 94 -7.97 25.52 16.86
C GLN A 94 -7.66 25.71 18.37
N ALA A 95 -7.92 26.88 18.94
CA ALA A 95 -7.83 27.11 20.39
C ALA A 95 -8.97 26.37 21.16
N GLU A 96 -10.02 25.99 20.46
CA GLU A 96 -11.17 25.26 21.02
C GLU A 96 -11.15 23.78 20.70
N CYS A 97 -10.26 23.34 19.80
CA CYS A 97 -10.18 22.00 19.27
C CYS A 97 -8.79 21.41 19.50
N SER A 98 -8.73 20.10 19.58
CA SER A 98 -7.45 19.40 19.58
C SER A 98 -6.72 19.64 18.26
N ALA A 99 -5.43 19.97 18.33
CA ALA A 99 -4.62 20.29 17.17
C ALA A 99 -4.61 19.09 16.17
N GLY A 100 -4.86 19.40 14.88
CA GLY A 100 -4.72 18.45 13.79
C GLY A 100 -5.87 17.46 13.59
N THR A 101 -6.94 17.53 14.39
CA THR A 101 -8.01 16.53 14.28
C THR A 101 -9.23 17.03 13.50
N GLY A 102 -9.48 18.33 13.43
CA GLY A 102 -10.81 18.79 13.05
C GLY A 102 -11.90 18.17 13.93
N GLU A 103 -11.52 17.28 14.82
CA GLU A 103 -12.28 16.54 15.80
C GLU A 103 -11.77 16.99 17.17
N GLY A 104 -12.63 17.46 18.01
CA GLY A 104 -12.30 17.85 19.36
C GLY A 104 -13.39 17.42 20.31
N GLU A 105 -13.19 17.70 21.57
CA GLU A 105 -14.23 17.48 22.58
C GLU A 105 -15.45 18.40 22.41
N LYS A 106 -15.45 19.27 21.39
CA LYS A 106 -16.50 20.24 21.10
C LYS A 106 -17.05 20.04 19.69
N ASN A 107 -18.37 20.13 19.52
CA ASN A 107 -19.10 19.90 18.27
C ASN A 107 -18.73 20.78 17.09
N ASN A 108 -18.02 21.87 17.31
CA ASN A 108 -17.66 22.82 16.28
C ASN A 108 -16.19 22.70 15.87
N CYS A 109 -15.58 21.58 16.17
CA CYS A 109 -14.19 21.29 15.86
C CYS A 109 -14.07 20.48 14.58
N GLY A 110 -14.26 21.07 13.48
CA GLY A 110 -14.12 20.45 12.19
C GLY A 110 -15.09 21.05 11.18
N HIS A 111 -14.72 20.99 9.91
CA HIS A 111 -15.58 21.30 8.79
C HIS A 111 -16.09 20.05 8.11
N GLY A 112 -16.13 18.93 8.82
CA GLY A 112 -16.87 17.76 8.41
C GLY A 112 -18.35 18.11 8.25
N ALA A 113 -18.95 17.62 7.18
CA ALA A 113 -20.40 17.72 7.01
C ALA A 113 -21.12 17.02 8.17
N ILE A 114 -22.27 17.53 8.56
CA ILE A 114 -23.08 17.09 9.70
C ILE A 114 -24.52 16.78 9.29
N GLY A 115 -25.29 16.21 10.20
CA GLY A 115 -26.71 15.91 10.03
C GLY A 115 -26.95 14.93 8.89
N ILE A 116 -27.85 15.28 7.96
CA ILE A 116 -28.17 14.42 6.80
C ILE A 116 -26.96 14.08 5.93
N ASP A 117 -25.89 14.85 6.00
CA ASP A 117 -24.65 14.63 5.25
C ASP A 117 -23.64 13.77 6.01
N ASN A 118 -24.02 13.24 7.21
CA ASN A 118 -23.11 12.52 8.11
C ASN A 118 -23.81 11.40 8.88
N MET A 119 -24.63 10.62 8.21
CA MET A 119 -25.53 9.66 8.85
C MET A 119 -24.77 8.56 9.63
N TRP A 120 -23.56 8.20 9.24
CA TRP A 120 -22.64 7.27 9.95
C TRP A 120 -21.59 8.05 10.74
N HIS A 121 -22.04 8.88 11.65
CA HIS A 121 -21.14 9.68 12.47
C HIS A 121 -20.72 8.96 13.76
N ASP A 122 -19.52 9.27 14.20
CA ASP A 122 -19.09 9.02 15.57
C ASP A 122 -19.65 10.13 16.50
N THR A 123 -19.63 9.85 17.79
CA THR A 123 -19.97 10.82 18.82
C THR A 123 -18.79 11.12 19.71
N ASP A 124 -18.68 12.37 20.16
CA ASP A 124 -17.71 12.75 21.17
C ASP A 124 -18.04 12.12 22.55
N PRO A 125 -17.17 12.20 23.54
CA PRO A 125 -17.45 11.65 24.89
C PRO A 125 -18.70 12.22 25.57
N LYS A 126 -19.26 13.30 25.06
CA LYS A 126 -20.50 13.94 25.55
C LYS A 126 -21.74 13.48 24.76
N GLY A 127 -21.54 12.67 23.73
CA GLY A 127 -22.61 12.18 22.86
C GLY A 127 -23.01 13.15 21.75
N ASN A 128 -22.18 14.16 21.46
CA ASN A 128 -22.44 15.07 20.33
C ASN A 128 -21.90 14.48 19.03
N GLU A 129 -22.55 14.77 17.92
CA GLU A 129 -22.12 14.36 16.59
C GLU A 129 -20.73 14.91 16.25
N MET A 130 -19.88 14.06 15.66
CA MET A 130 -18.60 14.45 15.10
C MET A 130 -18.73 14.55 13.58
N GLY A 131 -18.60 15.76 13.05
CA GLY A 131 -18.74 16.03 11.62
C GLY A 131 -17.60 15.40 10.82
N ALA A 132 -17.93 14.47 9.93
CA ALA A 132 -16.98 13.75 9.09
C ALA A 132 -17.49 13.58 7.63
N GLY A 133 -18.73 13.93 7.36
CA GLY A 133 -19.38 13.65 6.09
C GLY A 133 -19.40 12.14 5.80
N SER A 134 -19.57 11.31 6.84
CA SER A 134 -19.54 9.86 6.73
C SER A 134 -20.94 9.30 6.50
N ASN A 135 -21.15 8.71 5.34
CA ASN A 135 -22.43 8.13 4.94
C ASN A 135 -22.19 6.79 4.26
N PRO A 136 -23.07 5.78 4.41
CA PRO A 136 -23.02 4.61 3.54
C PRO A 136 -23.37 5.02 2.11
N MET A 137 -22.88 4.27 1.11
CA MET A 137 -23.12 4.64 -0.30
C MET A 137 -24.59 4.62 -0.67
N TRP A 138 -25.41 3.76 -0.06
CA TRP A 138 -26.85 3.78 -0.31
C TRP A 138 -27.52 5.09 0.15
N HIS A 139 -27.01 5.74 1.21
CA HIS A 139 -27.51 7.07 1.61
C HIS A 139 -26.99 8.16 0.67
N ALA A 140 -25.71 8.11 0.30
CA ALA A 140 -25.15 9.04 -0.68
C ALA A 140 -25.90 8.99 -2.02
N LYS A 141 -26.30 7.80 -2.49
CA LYS A 141 -27.16 7.63 -3.68
C LYS A 141 -28.54 8.27 -3.51
N ASN A 142 -29.13 8.18 -2.32
CA ASN A 142 -30.39 8.87 -2.04
C ASN A 142 -30.24 10.39 -2.04
N LEU A 143 -29.18 10.92 -1.46
CA LEU A 143 -28.86 12.35 -1.53
C LEU A 143 -28.72 12.82 -2.98
N GLU A 144 -27.98 12.06 -3.83
CA GLU A 144 -27.82 12.32 -5.26
C GLU A 144 -29.16 12.46 -5.97
N LYS A 145 -30.16 11.65 -5.60
CA LYS A 145 -31.49 11.64 -6.23
C LYS A 145 -32.51 12.54 -5.53
N GLY A 146 -32.15 13.21 -4.45
CA GLY A 146 -33.05 13.98 -3.65
C GLY A 146 -34.13 13.14 -2.94
N ILE A 147 -33.79 11.91 -2.57
CA ILE A 147 -34.71 10.97 -1.92
C ILE A 147 -34.52 11.05 -0.41
N TRP A 148 -35.60 11.36 0.30
CA TRP A 148 -35.67 11.17 1.75
C TRP A 148 -35.97 9.70 2.04
N GLY A 149 -34.97 8.93 2.48
CA GLY A 149 -35.11 7.50 2.66
C GLY A 149 -36.04 7.15 3.83
N SER A 150 -36.76 6.05 3.68
CA SER A 150 -37.69 5.53 4.71
C SER A 150 -36.99 5.18 6.03
N TYR A 151 -35.67 5.01 6.01
CA TYR A 151 -34.81 4.68 7.15
C TYR A 151 -34.43 5.91 8.01
N ALA A 152 -34.61 7.13 7.51
CA ALA A 152 -34.07 8.36 8.12
C ALA A 152 -34.39 8.47 9.62
N ALA A 153 -35.65 8.23 10.00
CA ALA A 153 -36.06 8.27 11.40
C ALA A 153 -35.37 7.21 12.28
N ALA A 154 -35.02 6.03 11.71
CA ALA A 154 -34.31 4.99 12.45
C ALA A 154 -32.86 5.38 12.75
N TYR A 155 -32.27 6.25 11.91
CA TYR A 155 -30.95 6.86 12.12
C TYR A 155 -31.02 8.20 12.84
N LYS A 156 -32.19 8.52 13.45
CA LYS A 156 -32.44 9.71 14.27
C LYS A 156 -32.36 11.03 13.49
N LEU A 157 -32.48 11.02 12.17
CA LEU A 157 -32.62 12.24 11.40
C LEU A 157 -33.98 12.87 11.66
N ASP A 158 -33.99 14.11 12.13
CA ASP A 158 -35.20 14.87 12.55
C ASP A 158 -35.21 16.27 11.93
N PRO A 159 -35.60 16.42 10.66
CA PRO A 159 -35.59 17.71 9.97
C PRO A 159 -36.56 18.75 10.53
N VAL A 160 -37.40 18.37 11.50
CA VAL A 160 -38.30 19.27 12.19
C VAL A 160 -37.61 20.02 13.33
N ASN A 161 -36.77 19.32 14.07
CA ASN A 161 -36.09 19.86 15.26
C ASN A 161 -34.60 20.17 14.99
N ASP A 162 -33.98 19.55 13.98
CA ASP A 162 -32.60 19.79 13.59
C ASP A 162 -32.49 20.28 12.14
N PRO A 163 -32.14 21.55 11.91
CA PRO A 163 -31.99 22.08 10.56
C PRO A 163 -30.86 21.40 9.73
N SER A 164 -29.88 20.78 10.37
CA SER A 164 -28.81 20.06 9.68
C SER A 164 -29.30 18.77 9.02
N ASP A 165 -30.44 18.23 9.47
CA ASP A 165 -31.06 17.03 8.93
C ASP A 165 -31.96 17.29 7.73
N VAL A 166 -32.18 18.57 7.37
CA VAL A 166 -33.06 18.93 6.24
C VAL A 166 -32.38 18.55 4.92
N LEU A 167 -33.07 17.74 4.10
CA LEU A 167 -32.67 17.49 2.71
C LEU A 167 -32.95 18.78 1.89
N MET A 168 -31.89 19.54 1.62
CA MET A 168 -31.94 20.82 0.96
C MET A 168 -30.92 20.89 -0.19
N GLY A 169 -31.28 21.67 -1.23
CA GLY A 169 -30.41 21.82 -2.41
C GLY A 169 -30.36 20.60 -3.30
N THR A 170 -29.40 20.59 -4.21
CA THR A 170 -29.19 19.51 -5.17
C THR A 170 -27.78 18.95 -5.01
N TYR A 171 -27.67 17.63 -4.84
CA TYR A 171 -26.39 16.93 -4.82
C TYR A 171 -26.05 16.48 -6.24
N THR A 172 -25.16 17.22 -6.89
CA THR A 172 -24.73 16.90 -8.24
C THR A 172 -23.58 15.91 -8.21
N ARG A 173 -23.75 14.74 -8.84
CA ARG A 173 -22.65 13.80 -9.04
C ARG A 173 -21.65 14.36 -10.04
N ASN A 174 -20.40 14.39 -9.65
CA ASN A 174 -19.24 14.70 -10.48
C ASN A 174 -18.33 13.48 -10.53
N TYR A 175 -17.39 13.44 -11.47
CA TYR A 175 -16.46 12.33 -11.62
C TYR A 175 -15.10 12.83 -12.11
N ASP A 176 -14.04 12.56 -11.37
CA ASP A 176 -12.68 12.78 -11.83
C ASP A 176 -12.18 11.51 -12.55
N SER A 177 -12.09 11.60 -13.86
CA SER A 177 -11.69 10.45 -14.69
C SER A 177 -10.21 10.08 -14.56
N VAL A 178 -9.37 10.98 -14.06
CA VAL A 178 -7.95 10.69 -13.76
C VAL A 178 -7.84 10.03 -12.40
N ALA A 179 -8.40 10.64 -11.35
CA ALA A 179 -8.40 10.06 -10.01
C ALA A 179 -9.27 8.80 -9.90
N VAL A 180 -10.17 8.55 -10.87
CA VAL A 180 -11.17 7.47 -10.82
C VAL A 180 -12.00 7.58 -9.53
N ALA A 181 -12.51 8.78 -9.26
CA ALA A 181 -13.20 9.08 -8.03
C ALA A 181 -14.44 9.96 -8.28
N PRO A 182 -15.64 9.48 -7.93
CA PRO A 182 -16.85 10.29 -7.92
C PRO A 182 -16.96 11.14 -6.65
N TRP A 183 -17.72 12.24 -6.75
CA TRP A 183 -18.14 13.02 -5.57
C TRP A 183 -19.47 13.68 -5.80
N LEU A 184 -20.14 13.99 -4.70
CA LEU A 184 -21.33 14.80 -4.69
C LEU A 184 -20.99 16.23 -4.26
N TRP A 185 -21.54 17.20 -4.98
CA TRP A 185 -21.45 18.62 -4.66
C TRP A 185 -22.83 19.21 -4.45
N ASN A 186 -23.04 19.84 -3.29
CA ASN A 186 -24.21 20.64 -3.02
C ASN A 186 -23.79 22.10 -2.87
N ALA A 187 -24.02 22.89 -3.92
CA ALA A 187 -23.58 24.28 -3.97
C ALA A 187 -24.37 25.21 -3.00
N GLU A 188 -25.59 24.84 -2.66
CA GLU A 188 -26.42 25.66 -1.74
C GLU A 188 -25.93 25.51 -0.30
N LYS A 189 -25.52 24.31 0.10
CA LYS A 189 -24.96 24.01 1.44
C LYS A 189 -23.44 24.20 1.51
N GLY A 190 -22.76 24.28 0.36
CA GLY A 190 -21.31 24.19 0.31
C GLY A 190 -20.78 22.85 0.80
N VAL A 191 -21.53 21.77 0.54
CA VAL A 191 -21.16 20.41 0.97
C VAL A 191 -20.51 19.63 -0.16
N PHE A 192 -19.36 19.06 0.13
CA PHE A 192 -18.62 18.11 -0.70
C PHE A 192 -18.60 16.75 -0.02
N LEU A 193 -19.00 15.71 -0.73
CA LEU A 193 -18.92 14.33 -0.26
C LEU A 193 -18.14 13.50 -1.29
N SER A 194 -16.93 13.05 -0.95
CA SER A 194 -16.21 12.06 -1.76
C SER A 194 -16.90 10.70 -1.65
N THR A 195 -17.16 10.07 -2.77
CA THR A 195 -17.94 8.83 -2.85
C THR A 195 -17.22 7.74 -3.62
N GLU A 196 -17.81 6.55 -3.64
CA GLU A 196 -17.57 5.48 -4.59
C GLU A 196 -18.89 5.07 -5.23
N ASP A 197 -18.83 4.53 -6.42
CA ASP A 197 -19.97 3.94 -7.10
C ASP A 197 -19.52 2.80 -8.03
N LYS A 198 -20.48 2.20 -8.72
CA LYS A 198 -20.18 1.10 -9.62
C LYS A 198 -19.15 1.47 -10.69
N ASP A 199 -19.18 2.71 -11.21
CA ASP A 199 -18.27 3.13 -12.30
C ASP A 199 -16.82 3.18 -11.81
N SER A 200 -16.57 3.76 -10.65
CA SER A 200 -15.22 3.81 -10.05
C SER A 200 -14.73 2.41 -9.62
N ILE A 201 -15.62 1.60 -9.07
CA ILE A 201 -15.33 0.23 -8.65
C ILE A 201 -14.98 -0.67 -9.84
N ASP A 202 -15.69 -0.54 -10.97
CA ASP A 202 -15.37 -1.30 -12.20
C ASP A 202 -13.94 -1.02 -12.68
N VAL A 203 -13.51 0.25 -12.69
CA VAL A 203 -12.15 0.63 -13.10
C VAL A 203 -11.10 0.16 -12.08
N LYS A 204 -11.40 0.28 -10.78
CA LYS A 204 -10.49 -0.20 -9.72
C LYS A 204 -10.35 -1.73 -9.76
N ALA A 205 -11.40 -2.46 -10.12
CA ALA A 205 -11.34 -3.91 -10.30
C ALA A 205 -10.50 -4.29 -11.54
N ASP A 206 -10.64 -3.57 -12.65
CA ASP A 206 -9.77 -3.77 -13.82
C ASP A 206 -8.30 -3.48 -13.49
N TYR A 207 -8.02 -2.41 -12.72
CA TYR A 207 -6.66 -2.10 -12.24
C TYR A 207 -6.06 -3.26 -11.42
N VAL A 208 -6.86 -3.90 -10.56
CA VAL A 208 -6.42 -5.07 -9.78
C VAL A 208 -6.04 -6.23 -10.68
N ILE A 209 -6.82 -6.48 -11.73
CA ILE A 209 -6.55 -7.55 -12.71
C ILE A 209 -5.29 -7.22 -13.51
N ASP A 210 -5.18 -6.02 -14.03
CA ASP A 210 -4.07 -5.58 -14.88
C ASP A 210 -2.72 -5.57 -14.16
N LYS A 211 -2.72 -5.22 -12.88
CA LYS A 211 -1.52 -5.21 -12.02
C LYS A 211 -1.27 -6.55 -11.32
N GLU A 212 -2.06 -7.58 -11.57
CA GLU A 212 -1.97 -8.91 -10.92
C GLU A 212 -2.03 -8.82 -9.38
N ILE A 213 -2.77 -7.86 -8.85
CA ILE A 213 -2.96 -7.61 -7.40
C ILE A 213 -3.79 -8.74 -6.80
N GLY A 214 -3.58 -9.04 -5.51
CA GLY A 214 -4.25 -10.14 -4.80
C GLY A 214 -5.75 -9.99 -4.65
N GLY A 215 -6.28 -8.76 -4.67
CA GLY A 215 -7.71 -8.52 -4.58
C GLY A 215 -8.08 -7.13 -4.09
N ILE A 216 -9.36 -6.98 -3.76
CA ILE A 216 -9.95 -5.79 -3.16
C ILE A 216 -10.47 -6.14 -1.76
N MET A 217 -10.14 -5.30 -0.79
CA MET A 217 -10.78 -5.23 0.51
C MET A 217 -11.70 -4.00 0.51
N PHE A 218 -12.91 -4.15 0.97
CA PHE A 218 -13.84 -3.02 1.09
C PHE A 218 -14.28 -2.83 2.55
N TRP A 219 -14.40 -1.59 2.96
CA TRP A 219 -14.90 -1.18 4.26
C TRP A 219 -16.06 -0.21 4.07
N GLU A 220 -17.27 -0.59 4.44
CA GLU A 220 -17.66 -1.90 4.90
C GLU A 220 -18.87 -2.40 4.09
N LEU A 221 -19.11 -3.70 4.13
CA LEU A 221 -20.17 -4.35 3.34
C LEU A 221 -21.56 -3.71 3.54
N ALA A 222 -21.85 -3.23 4.75
CA ALA A 222 -23.11 -2.55 5.06
C ALA A 222 -23.31 -1.21 4.30
N GLY A 223 -22.25 -0.67 3.71
CA GLY A 223 -22.31 0.56 2.91
C GLY A 223 -22.70 0.34 1.44
N ASP A 224 -22.65 -0.89 0.92
CA ASP A 224 -23.02 -1.19 -0.47
C ASP A 224 -24.54 -1.00 -0.70
N TYR A 225 -24.94 -0.81 -1.93
CA TYR A 225 -26.31 -0.42 -2.25
C TYR A 225 -26.99 -1.32 -3.28
N ASN A 226 -28.33 -1.32 -3.20
CA ASN A 226 -29.23 -1.66 -4.31
C ASN A 226 -30.35 -0.62 -4.36
N CYS A 227 -30.94 -0.44 -5.54
CA CYS A 227 -32.20 0.28 -5.68
C CYS A 227 -33.36 -0.66 -5.39
N TYR A 228 -34.27 -0.26 -4.53
CA TYR A 228 -35.49 -1.00 -4.19
C TYR A 228 -36.73 -0.27 -4.66
N VAL A 229 -37.65 -1.00 -5.27
CA VAL A 229 -38.98 -0.48 -5.60
C VAL A 229 -39.78 -0.31 -4.31
N LEU A 230 -40.49 0.79 -4.17
CA LEU A 230 -41.39 1.04 -3.05
C LEU A 230 -42.84 0.69 -3.42
N ASP A 231 -43.57 0.08 -2.47
CA ASP A 231 -45.03 -0.06 -2.58
C ASP A 231 -45.76 1.23 -2.21
N ALA A 232 -47.09 1.23 -2.31
CA ALA A 232 -47.92 2.39 -1.99
C ALA A 232 -47.84 2.84 -0.49
N ASN A 233 -47.30 1.98 0.38
CA ASN A 233 -47.10 2.28 1.80
C ASN A 233 -45.65 2.72 2.11
N GLY A 234 -44.78 2.81 1.07
CA GLY A 234 -43.37 3.18 1.24
C GLY A 234 -42.47 2.00 1.68
N ASN A 235 -42.94 0.76 1.63
CA ASN A 235 -42.09 -0.39 1.96
C ASN A 235 -41.29 -0.83 0.76
N ARG A 236 -40.02 -1.21 1.01
CA ARG A 236 -39.16 -1.83 0.00
C ARG A 236 -39.68 -3.22 -0.37
N THR A 237 -39.82 -3.49 -1.67
CA THR A 237 -40.39 -4.76 -2.17
C THR A 237 -39.38 -5.60 -2.96
N SER A 238 -38.91 -5.13 -4.10
CA SER A 238 -38.02 -5.85 -4.98
C SER A 238 -36.82 -5.00 -5.36
N ILE A 239 -35.70 -5.65 -5.69
CA ILE A 239 -34.50 -4.99 -6.21
C ILE A 239 -34.75 -4.61 -7.68
N ASP A 240 -34.51 -3.36 -8.03
CA ASP A 240 -34.45 -2.89 -9.41
C ASP A 240 -32.98 -2.72 -9.84
N THR A 241 -32.45 -3.72 -10.55
CA THR A 241 -31.07 -3.70 -11.04
C THR A 241 -30.80 -2.66 -12.11
N THR A 242 -31.85 -1.99 -12.64
CA THR A 242 -31.74 -0.91 -13.62
C THR A 242 -31.72 0.48 -12.96
N GLU A 243 -31.97 0.53 -11.65
CA GLU A 243 -32.10 1.75 -10.85
C GLU A 243 -33.21 2.72 -11.35
N GLN A 244 -34.09 2.27 -12.26
CA GLN A 244 -35.13 3.10 -12.84
C GLN A 244 -36.13 3.57 -11.78
N ALA A 245 -36.46 2.71 -10.81
CA ALA A 245 -37.40 3.05 -9.73
C ALA A 245 -36.83 4.21 -8.87
N CYS A 246 -35.56 4.16 -8.50
CA CYS A 246 -34.89 5.22 -7.74
C CYS A 246 -34.72 6.51 -8.57
N ASN A 247 -34.39 6.37 -9.85
CA ASN A 247 -34.27 7.50 -10.77
C ASN A 247 -35.61 8.21 -11.05
N SER A 248 -36.73 7.53 -10.89
CA SER A 248 -38.09 8.08 -11.12
C SER A 248 -38.83 8.48 -9.85
N GLY A 249 -38.20 8.36 -8.67
CA GLY A 249 -38.82 8.66 -7.39
C GLY A 249 -39.82 7.60 -6.88
N ASN A 250 -39.84 6.41 -7.51
CA ASN A 250 -40.67 5.25 -7.11
C ASN A 250 -39.89 4.20 -6.33
N GLY A 251 -38.68 4.53 -5.92
CA GLY A 251 -37.76 3.64 -5.17
C GLY A 251 -36.85 4.41 -4.25
N GLU A 252 -36.09 3.69 -3.46
CA GLU A 252 -35.02 4.22 -2.63
C GLU A 252 -33.79 3.28 -2.69
N PHE A 253 -32.61 3.86 -2.52
CA PHE A 253 -31.40 3.06 -2.30
C PHE A 253 -31.32 2.61 -0.84
N HIS A 254 -30.92 1.39 -0.64
CA HIS A 254 -30.63 0.84 0.68
C HIS A 254 -29.56 -0.22 0.59
N MET A 255 -29.11 -0.71 1.75
CA MET A 255 -28.09 -1.77 1.85
C MET A 255 -28.31 -2.86 0.80
N GLY A 256 -27.25 -3.17 0.05
CA GLY A 256 -27.31 -4.08 -1.07
C GLY A 256 -25.96 -4.68 -1.44
N ASN A 257 -25.75 -4.92 -2.74
CA ASN A 257 -24.53 -5.56 -3.22
C ASN A 257 -24.12 -5.13 -4.64
N THR A 258 -24.53 -3.98 -5.11
CA THR A 258 -24.24 -3.51 -6.48
C THR A 258 -22.74 -3.41 -6.75
N MET A 259 -21.99 -2.80 -5.84
CA MET A 259 -20.53 -2.62 -5.99
C MET A 259 -19.79 -3.95 -5.76
N THR A 260 -20.17 -4.70 -4.74
CA THR A 260 -19.58 -6.03 -4.46
C THR A 260 -19.82 -7.00 -5.61
N LYS A 261 -21.00 -6.95 -6.20
CA LYS A 261 -21.32 -7.76 -7.39
C LYS A 261 -20.51 -7.33 -8.61
N ALA A 262 -20.25 -6.05 -8.79
CA ALA A 262 -19.38 -5.54 -9.86
C ALA A 262 -17.97 -6.12 -9.75
N ILE A 263 -17.38 -6.10 -8.53
CA ILE A 263 -16.09 -6.74 -8.26
C ILE A 263 -16.13 -8.25 -8.57
N TYR A 264 -17.15 -8.96 -8.09
CA TYR A 264 -17.31 -10.38 -8.34
C TYR A 264 -17.41 -10.70 -9.84
N ASP A 265 -18.20 -9.92 -10.59
CA ASP A 265 -18.41 -10.14 -12.03
C ASP A 265 -17.10 -9.98 -12.83
N LYS A 266 -16.21 -9.10 -12.41
CA LYS A 266 -14.86 -8.94 -12.98
C LYS A 266 -13.96 -10.11 -12.59
N PHE A 267 -13.90 -10.45 -11.31
CA PHE A 267 -12.92 -11.39 -10.78
C PHE A 267 -13.23 -12.85 -11.09
N LYS A 268 -14.51 -13.25 -11.23
CA LYS A 268 -14.90 -14.64 -11.50
C LYS A 268 -14.32 -15.24 -12.78
N SER A 269 -13.90 -14.39 -13.73
CA SER A 269 -13.28 -14.81 -15.00
C SER A 269 -11.82 -14.39 -15.11
N ALA A 270 -11.27 -13.71 -14.10
CA ALA A 270 -9.87 -13.30 -14.10
C ALA A 270 -8.95 -14.50 -13.83
N THR A 271 -7.73 -14.43 -14.37
CA THR A 271 -6.68 -15.38 -13.99
C THR A 271 -6.19 -15.09 -12.58
N PRO A 272 -5.71 -16.12 -11.84
CA PRO A 272 -5.08 -15.90 -10.55
C PRO A 272 -3.93 -14.88 -10.65
N TYR A 273 -3.76 -14.13 -9.59
CA TYR A 273 -2.72 -13.11 -9.47
C TYR A 273 -1.30 -13.68 -9.59
N GLY A 274 -0.38 -12.85 -10.08
CA GLY A 274 1.02 -13.20 -10.24
C GLY A 274 1.83 -13.12 -8.93
N ASN A 275 2.87 -13.94 -8.86
CA ASN A 275 3.81 -13.94 -7.73
C ASN A 275 5.22 -13.50 -8.13
N LYS A 276 5.38 -12.82 -9.27
CA LYS A 276 6.68 -12.33 -9.71
C LYS A 276 7.18 -11.21 -8.81
N VAL A 277 8.37 -11.39 -8.29
CA VAL A 277 9.09 -10.38 -7.48
C VAL A 277 10.14 -9.68 -8.35
N ALA A 278 10.94 -10.42 -9.10
CA ALA A 278 12.00 -9.90 -9.93
C ALA A 278 11.48 -9.31 -11.24
N THR A 279 12.01 -8.16 -11.62
CA THR A 279 11.68 -7.45 -12.87
C THR A 279 12.71 -7.63 -13.96
N GLY A 280 13.91 -8.13 -13.63
CA GLY A 280 15.03 -8.38 -14.53
C GLY A 280 15.37 -9.86 -14.68
N ALA A 281 16.36 -10.15 -15.52
CA ALA A 281 16.94 -11.50 -15.61
C ALA A 281 17.63 -11.84 -14.28
N ILE A 282 17.25 -12.98 -13.70
CA ILE A 282 17.91 -13.50 -12.50
C ILE A 282 19.20 -14.19 -12.96
N PRO A 283 20.37 -13.88 -12.38
CA PRO A 283 21.61 -14.65 -12.61
C PRO A 283 21.43 -16.13 -12.32
N THR A 284 22.29 -16.96 -12.91
CA THR A 284 22.22 -18.43 -12.76
C THR A 284 22.90 -18.95 -11.50
N GLU A 285 23.69 -18.10 -10.84
CA GLU A 285 24.42 -18.39 -9.61
C GLU A 285 24.20 -17.25 -8.60
N ALA A 286 24.35 -17.55 -7.32
CA ALA A 286 24.24 -16.58 -6.25
C ALA A 286 25.53 -16.50 -5.42
N LEU A 287 25.78 -15.35 -4.80
CA LEU A 287 26.81 -15.21 -3.76
C LEU A 287 26.15 -15.10 -2.39
N ASP A 288 26.83 -15.62 -1.37
CA ASP A 288 26.40 -15.45 0.00
C ASP A 288 26.78 -14.05 0.49
N ILE A 289 25.90 -13.12 0.18
CA ILE A 289 25.97 -11.73 0.62
C ILE A 289 24.63 -11.41 1.27
N THR A 290 24.65 -10.94 2.51
CA THR A 290 23.44 -10.52 3.21
C THR A 290 23.32 -9.01 3.23
N VAL A 291 22.07 -8.55 3.30
CA VAL A 291 21.73 -7.12 3.35
C VAL A 291 20.89 -6.84 4.58
N SER A 292 21.23 -5.80 5.29
CA SER A 292 20.35 -5.21 6.31
C SER A 292 20.09 -3.73 6.02
N VAL A 293 18.88 -3.29 6.30
CA VAL A 293 18.46 -1.90 6.11
C VAL A 293 18.05 -1.32 7.45
N GLY A 294 18.65 -0.21 7.85
CA GLY A 294 18.41 0.42 9.13
C GLY A 294 18.69 1.93 9.11
N GLY A 295 18.79 2.53 10.28
CA GLY A 295 19.13 3.94 10.40
C GLY A 295 17.99 4.91 10.03
N PHE A 296 16.77 4.40 9.87
CA PHE A 296 15.60 5.25 9.65
C PHE A 296 15.36 6.17 10.85
N LYS A 297 14.98 7.40 10.56
CA LYS A 297 14.52 8.34 11.58
C LYS A 297 13.00 8.20 11.72
N VAL A 298 12.53 8.38 12.95
CA VAL A 298 11.09 8.38 13.24
C VAL A 298 10.49 9.73 12.87
N GLY A 299 9.36 9.72 12.19
CA GLY A 299 8.58 10.89 11.82
C GLY A 299 8.69 11.26 10.33
N ASP A 300 7.64 11.86 9.82
CA ASP A 300 7.45 12.28 8.44
C ASP A 300 8.22 13.53 8.01
N GLN A 301 8.83 14.22 8.98
CA GLN A 301 9.63 15.43 8.74
C GLN A 301 11.09 15.15 8.37
N ASN A 302 11.47 13.89 8.21
CA ASN A 302 12.83 13.47 7.93
C ASN A 302 13.09 13.25 6.43
N TYR A 303 12.72 14.21 5.61
CA TYR A 303 13.09 14.24 4.21
C TYR A 303 14.38 15.05 4.00
N PRO A 304 15.33 14.58 3.19
CA PRO A 304 15.35 13.28 2.52
C PRO A 304 15.41 12.10 3.50
N ILE A 305 15.00 10.91 3.01
CA ILE A 305 15.10 9.66 3.76
C ILE A 305 16.50 9.11 3.59
N ASN A 306 17.16 8.80 4.73
CA ASN A 306 18.58 8.42 4.77
C ASN A 306 18.80 7.10 5.49
N PRO A 307 18.40 5.94 4.94
CA PRO A 307 18.72 4.67 5.57
C PRO A 307 20.18 4.28 5.36
N LYS A 308 20.66 3.40 6.23
CA LYS A 308 21.92 2.67 6.07
C LYS A 308 21.58 1.31 5.46
N ILE A 309 22.17 1.00 4.31
CA ILE A 309 22.10 -0.32 3.70
C ILE A 309 23.46 -0.97 3.91
N THR A 310 23.46 -2.06 4.67
CA THR A 310 24.69 -2.75 5.07
C THR A 310 24.79 -4.05 4.30
N PHE A 311 25.83 -4.21 3.50
CA PHE A 311 26.17 -5.41 2.75
C PHE A 311 27.24 -6.19 3.50
N THR A 312 26.98 -7.45 3.84
CA THR A 312 27.95 -8.34 4.50
C THR A 312 28.37 -9.42 3.56
N ASN A 313 29.67 -9.52 3.31
CA ASN A 313 30.27 -10.53 2.45
C ASN A 313 30.51 -11.84 3.23
N ASN A 314 29.67 -12.83 3.05
CA ASN A 314 29.80 -14.16 3.67
C ASN A 314 30.41 -15.21 2.72
N THR A 315 30.89 -14.84 1.53
CA THR A 315 31.35 -15.78 0.51
C THR A 315 32.62 -16.57 0.90
N GLY A 316 33.28 -16.22 2.00
CA GLY A 316 34.57 -16.80 2.39
C GLY A 316 35.78 -16.26 1.61
N GLN A 317 35.56 -15.38 0.63
CA GLN A 317 36.56 -14.72 -0.21
C GLN A 317 36.38 -13.20 -0.24
N ALA A 318 37.43 -12.46 -0.53
CA ALA A 318 37.31 -11.01 -0.68
C ALA A 318 36.67 -10.67 -2.04
N LEU A 319 35.73 -9.75 -2.04
CA LEU A 319 35.24 -9.12 -3.27
C LEU A 319 36.22 -8.01 -3.68
N PRO A 320 36.73 -8.03 -4.91
CA PRO A 320 37.75 -7.08 -5.34
C PRO A 320 37.24 -5.65 -5.42
N GLY A 321 38.13 -4.68 -5.34
CA GLY A 321 37.80 -3.30 -5.69
C GLY A 321 37.29 -3.23 -7.14
N GLY A 322 36.31 -2.37 -7.38
CA GLY A 322 35.59 -2.31 -8.65
C GLY A 322 34.40 -3.26 -8.77
N THR A 323 34.11 -4.09 -7.77
CA THR A 323 32.87 -4.88 -7.70
C THR A 323 31.66 -3.93 -7.71
N GLU A 324 30.73 -4.15 -8.63
CA GLU A 324 29.49 -3.36 -8.75
C GLU A 324 28.33 -4.11 -8.09
N PHE A 325 27.62 -3.41 -7.23
CA PHE A 325 26.38 -3.86 -6.62
C PHE A 325 25.20 -3.15 -7.26
N GLN A 326 24.15 -3.89 -7.52
CA GLN A 326 22.89 -3.35 -8.07
C GLN A 326 21.71 -3.88 -7.28
N PHE A 327 20.65 -3.05 -7.20
CA PHE A 327 19.37 -3.44 -6.63
C PHE A 327 18.24 -2.56 -7.17
N ASP A 328 17.02 -2.97 -6.95
CA ASP A 328 15.83 -2.25 -7.39
C ASP A 328 15.22 -1.47 -6.23
N ILE A 329 14.72 -0.28 -6.52
CA ILE A 329 13.84 0.49 -5.64
C ILE A 329 12.51 0.75 -6.37
N PRO A 330 11.36 0.74 -5.67
CA PRO A 330 10.07 0.95 -6.33
C PRO A 330 9.93 2.36 -6.90
N VAL A 331 9.18 2.46 -7.99
CA VAL A 331 8.88 3.74 -8.67
C VAL A 331 8.01 4.70 -7.85
N SER A 332 7.58 4.31 -6.64
CA SER A 332 6.99 5.23 -5.67
C SER A 332 7.96 6.32 -5.20
N ALA A 333 9.26 6.08 -5.32
CA ALA A 333 10.29 7.10 -5.13
C ALA A 333 10.69 7.73 -6.49
N PRO A 334 11.15 8.99 -6.50
CA PRO A 334 11.78 9.59 -7.68
C PRO A 334 13.05 8.86 -8.08
N ASP A 335 13.45 8.97 -9.36
CA ASP A 335 14.66 8.39 -9.92
C ASP A 335 15.94 9.21 -9.60
N ASN A 336 16.02 9.74 -8.40
CA ASN A 336 17.12 10.62 -7.94
C ASN A 336 17.84 10.11 -6.68
N ALA A 337 17.72 8.82 -6.39
CA ALA A 337 18.42 8.19 -5.27
C ALA A 337 19.95 8.38 -5.38
N LYS A 338 20.59 8.71 -4.26
CA LYS A 338 22.02 9.04 -4.16
C LYS A 338 22.65 8.35 -2.96
N ASP A 339 23.98 8.39 -2.93
CA ASP A 339 24.81 7.92 -1.83
C ASP A 339 25.61 9.08 -1.24
N GLN A 340 25.73 9.10 0.08
CA GLN A 340 26.53 10.04 0.84
C GLN A 340 27.83 9.41 1.39
N SER A 341 27.98 8.10 1.31
CA SER A 341 29.17 7.37 1.78
C SER A 341 30.32 7.30 0.77
N GLY A 342 30.11 7.81 -0.44
CA GLY A 342 31.13 7.85 -1.49
C GLY A 342 31.20 6.60 -2.37
N GLY A 343 30.19 5.72 -2.30
CA GLY A 343 30.05 4.55 -3.19
C GLY A 343 29.58 4.90 -4.60
N GLY A 344 29.10 6.13 -4.80
CA GLY A 344 28.68 6.61 -6.10
C GLY A 344 27.36 6.03 -6.57
N LEU A 345 26.42 5.74 -5.66
CA LEU A 345 25.11 5.24 -6.02
C LEU A 345 24.43 6.14 -7.04
N SER A 346 23.93 5.55 -8.09
CA SER A 346 23.19 6.23 -9.14
C SER A 346 22.08 5.36 -9.69
N VAL A 347 21.03 5.98 -10.23
CA VAL A 347 19.99 5.29 -10.98
C VAL A 347 20.53 4.98 -12.36
N ILE A 348 20.69 3.70 -12.69
CA ILE A 348 21.20 3.23 -13.99
C ILE A 348 20.09 2.91 -14.98
N ALA A 349 18.87 2.66 -14.49
CA ALA A 349 17.66 2.55 -15.29
C ALA A 349 16.47 3.10 -14.51
N SER A 350 15.86 4.17 -15.03
CA SER A 350 14.62 4.69 -14.46
C SER A 350 13.45 3.79 -14.84
N GLY A 351 12.60 3.46 -13.87
CA GLY A 351 11.31 2.82 -14.14
C GLY A 351 10.25 3.82 -14.60
N HIS A 352 10.47 5.12 -14.41
CA HIS A 352 9.53 6.15 -14.86
C HIS A 352 9.65 6.37 -16.36
N THR A 353 8.52 6.39 -17.06
CA THR A 353 8.42 6.80 -18.46
C THR A 353 7.84 8.21 -18.60
N ARG A 354 7.29 8.76 -17.51
CA ARG A 354 6.71 10.11 -17.42
C ARG A 354 7.38 10.94 -16.33
N ALA A 355 7.25 12.26 -16.45
CA ALA A 355 7.81 13.21 -15.49
C ALA A 355 7.05 13.25 -14.14
N ASN A 356 5.84 12.68 -14.07
CA ASN A 356 4.98 12.61 -12.89
C ASN A 356 4.10 11.35 -12.96
N ASN A 357 3.25 11.17 -11.95
CA ASN A 357 2.37 10.01 -11.88
C ASN A 357 0.89 10.31 -12.20
N ILE A 358 0.62 11.37 -12.97
CA ILE A 358 -0.76 11.64 -13.41
C ILE A 358 -1.27 10.47 -14.25
N GLY A 359 -2.37 9.83 -13.78
CA GLY A 359 -2.94 8.63 -14.37
C GLY A 359 -2.16 7.33 -14.07
N GLY A 360 -1.27 7.35 -13.07
CA GLY A 360 -0.55 6.19 -12.56
C GLY A 360 0.96 6.22 -12.80
N LEU A 361 1.70 5.52 -11.95
CA LEU A 361 3.13 5.30 -12.12
C LEU A 361 3.37 4.22 -13.17
N ASP A 362 4.31 4.49 -14.07
CA ASP A 362 4.74 3.53 -15.09
C ASP A 362 5.94 2.73 -14.59
N GLY A 363 5.98 1.47 -15.01
CA GLY A 363 7.05 0.55 -14.64
C GLY A 363 7.01 0.14 -13.15
N PRO A 364 7.70 -0.93 -12.80
CA PRO A 364 7.68 -1.45 -11.43
C PRO A 364 8.78 -0.88 -10.54
N MET A 365 9.99 -0.69 -11.06
CA MET A 365 11.20 -0.41 -10.28
C MET A 365 12.16 0.50 -11.03
N HIS A 366 12.97 1.25 -10.27
CA HIS A 366 14.23 1.82 -10.72
C HIS A 366 15.35 0.84 -10.42
N ARG A 367 16.29 0.67 -11.34
CA ARG A 367 17.54 -0.04 -11.09
C ARG A 367 18.61 0.94 -10.64
N VAL A 368 19.25 0.68 -9.52
CA VAL A 368 20.33 1.50 -8.97
C VAL A 368 21.61 0.68 -8.85
N ALA A 369 22.75 1.35 -8.96
CA ALA A 369 24.06 0.72 -8.83
C ALA A 369 25.03 1.58 -8.00
N PHE A 370 25.94 0.92 -7.30
CA PHE A 370 27.14 1.53 -6.73
C PHE A 370 28.32 0.58 -6.91
N THR A 371 29.54 1.13 -6.88
CA THR A 371 30.76 0.37 -7.11
C THR A 371 31.72 0.52 -5.94
N LEU A 372 32.31 -0.58 -5.47
CA LEU A 372 33.40 -0.50 -4.51
C LEU A 372 34.56 0.31 -5.13
N PRO A 373 35.17 1.22 -4.34
CA PRO A 373 36.36 1.91 -4.82
C PRO A 373 37.42 0.93 -5.34
N ALA A 374 38.05 1.21 -6.47
CA ALA A 374 38.99 0.30 -7.13
C ALA A 374 40.19 -0.12 -6.22
N TRP A 375 40.50 0.69 -5.21
CA TRP A 375 41.58 0.44 -4.24
C TRP A 375 41.13 -0.29 -2.97
N LYS A 376 39.84 -0.58 -2.82
CA LYS A 376 39.26 -1.15 -1.61
C LYS A 376 38.51 -2.44 -1.93
N GLU A 377 39.04 -3.55 -1.46
CA GLU A 377 38.31 -4.82 -1.46
C GLU A 377 37.33 -4.88 -0.28
N LEU A 378 36.31 -5.71 -0.39
CA LEU A 378 35.43 -6.11 0.69
C LEU A 378 35.83 -7.52 1.16
N PRO A 379 36.59 -7.64 2.27
CA PRO A 379 37.13 -8.93 2.70
C PRO A 379 36.02 -9.93 3.08
N ALA A 380 36.38 -11.21 3.15
CA ALA A 380 35.51 -12.23 3.72
C ALA A 380 35.07 -11.85 5.14
N GLY A 381 33.78 -11.93 5.43
CA GLY A 381 33.18 -11.45 6.67
C GLY A 381 33.14 -9.91 6.81
N GLY A 382 33.63 -9.19 5.81
CA GLY A 382 33.64 -7.75 5.80
C GLY A 382 32.28 -7.13 5.51
N VAL A 383 32.15 -5.85 5.89
CA VAL A 383 30.91 -5.09 5.79
C VAL A 383 31.16 -3.81 4.98
N TYR A 384 30.25 -3.52 4.05
CA TYR A 384 30.16 -2.22 3.38
C TYR A 384 28.83 -1.54 3.73
N GLU A 385 28.89 -0.34 4.25
CA GLU A 385 27.72 0.47 4.58
C GLU A 385 27.52 1.54 3.51
N LEU A 386 26.34 1.49 2.86
CA LEU A 386 25.88 2.48 1.92
C LEU A 386 24.94 3.45 2.63
N ASP A 387 25.28 4.74 2.60
CA ASP A 387 24.48 5.83 3.17
C ASP A 387 23.55 6.39 2.08
N MET A 388 22.42 5.74 1.89
CA MET A 388 21.48 6.06 0.80
C MET A 388 20.67 7.31 1.12
N VAL A 389 20.36 8.09 0.09
CA VAL A 389 19.47 9.27 0.16
C VAL A 389 18.46 9.19 -0.95
N TYR A 390 17.18 9.28 -0.60
CA TYR A 390 16.08 9.35 -1.56
C TYR A 390 14.90 10.14 -1.00
N TYR A 391 13.95 10.46 -1.85
CA TYR A 391 12.72 11.17 -1.51
C TYR A 391 11.51 10.28 -1.76
N LEU A 392 10.49 10.44 -0.96
CA LEU A 392 9.29 9.62 -0.85
C LEU A 392 9.58 8.18 -0.38
N PRO A 393 8.75 7.66 0.52
CA PRO A 393 8.96 6.34 1.13
C PRO A 393 8.94 5.19 0.13
N ILE A 394 9.73 4.17 0.43
CA ILE A 394 9.69 2.86 -0.20
C ILE A 394 9.60 1.79 0.89
N SER A 395 9.00 0.64 0.59
CA SER A 395 8.93 -0.45 1.57
C SER A 395 10.24 -1.23 1.72
N GLY A 396 11.14 -1.10 0.77
CA GLY A 396 12.48 -1.66 0.81
C GLY A 396 13.07 -1.86 -0.58
N PRO A 397 14.42 -1.90 -0.69
CA PRO A 397 15.10 -2.35 -1.89
C PRO A 397 14.96 -3.87 -2.06
N ALA A 398 15.06 -4.34 -3.31
CA ALA A 398 14.93 -5.76 -3.68
C ALA A 398 15.77 -6.09 -4.93
N ASN A 399 15.75 -7.36 -5.35
CA ASN A 399 16.38 -7.83 -6.57
C ASN A 399 17.88 -7.51 -6.61
N TYR A 400 18.59 -7.85 -5.54
CA TYR A 400 20.00 -7.57 -5.41
C TYR A 400 20.84 -8.45 -6.34
N THR A 401 21.77 -7.82 -7.04
CA THR A 401 22.79 -8.50 -7.83
C THR A 401 24.16 -7.86 -7.59
N VAL A 402 25.21 -8.63 -7.86
CA VAL A 402 26.59 -8.14 -7.80
C VAL A 402 27.34 -8.61 -9.02
N ASN A 403 28.09 -7.72 -9.64
CA ASN A 403 29.02 -8.02 -10.73
C ASN A 403 30.43 -8.16 -10.16
N VAL A 404 31.01 -9.35 -10.25
CA VAL A 404 32.38 -9.63 -9.83
C VAL A 404 33.15 -10.15 -11.04
N ASN A 405 34.21 -9.49 -11.44
CA ASN A 405 35.04 -9.88 -12.58
C ASN A 405 34.25 -10.12 -13.89
N SER A 406 33.25 -9.26 -14.15
CA SER A 406 32.34 -9.32 -15.32
C SER A 406 31.36 -10.50 -15.29
N VAL A 407 31.14 -11.13 -14.15
CA VAL A 407 30.11 -12.16 -13.95
C VAL A 407 29.05 -11.61 -12.99
N ASP A 408 27.79 -11.76 -13.36
CA ASP A 408 26.67 -11.34 -12.52
C ASP A 408 26.22 -12.50 -11.63
N TYR A 409 26.03 -12.20 -10.35
CA TYR A 409 25.52 -13.10 -9.33
C TYR A 409 24.31 -12.50 -8.65
N ALA A 410 23.32 -13.34 -8.31
CA ALA A 410 22.24 -12.99 -7.40
C ALA A 410 22.72 -13.04 -5.94
N PHE A 411 21.90 -12.56 -5.01
CA PHE A 411 22.17 -12.75 -3.59
C PHE A 411 21.39 -13.98 -3.08
N SER A 412 22.07 -14.87 -2.39
CA SER A 412 21.52 -16.16 -1.95
C SER A 412 20.32 -16.01 -1.00
N PHE A 413 20.23 -14.93 -0.22
CA PHE A 413 19.08 -14.72 0.66
C PHE A 413 17.77 -14.42 -0.10
N GLU A 414 17.86 -13.84 -1.30
CA GLU A 414 16.69 -13.65 -2.18
C GLU A 414 16.46 -14.82 -3.13
N GLN A 415 17.53 -15.53 -3.49
CA GLN A 415 17.53 -16.62 -4.46
C GLN A 415 18.18 -17.87 -3.85
N PRO A 416 17.57 -18.46 -2.81
CA PRO A 416 18.19 -19.57 -2.06
C PRO A 416 18.32 -20.87 -2.86
N ASP A 417 17.57 -21.01 -3.95
CA ASP A 417 17.57 -22.20 -4.81
C ASP A 417 18.69 -22.18 -5.87
N LEU A 418 19.39 -21.04 -6.04
CA LEU A 418 20.49 -20.95 -6.97
C LEU A 418 21.77 -21.55 -6.38
N PRO A 419 22.61 -22.19 -7.23
CA PRO A 419 23.93 -22.66 -6.79
C PRO A 419 24.80 -21.47 -6.37
N LEU A 420 25.63 -21.68 -5.35
CA LEU A 420 26.61 -20.66 -4.96
C LEU A 420 27.77 -20.63 -5.97
N GLY A 421 28.05 -19.43 -6.45
CA GLY A 421 29.14 -19.16 -7.37
C GLY A 421 30.50 -19.12 -6.67
N ASP A 422 31.56 -19.49 -7.41
CA ASP A 422 32.94 -19.37 -7.00
C ASP A 422 33.63 -18.20 -7.71
N ILE A 423 33.99 -17.18 -6.96
CA ILE A 423 34.67 -15.97 -7.47
C ILE A 423 36.17 -16.11 -7.59
N SER A 424 36.78 -17.25 -7.13
CA SER A 424 38.21 -17.48 -7.18
C SER A 424 38.75 -17.73 -8.59
N THR A 425 37.86 -18.18 -9.49
CA THR A 425 38.21 -18.48 -10.88
C THR A 425 37.69 -17.36 -11.77
N GLY A 426 38.48 -16.33 -12.05
CA GLY A 426 38.13 -15.32 -13.05
C GLY A 426 37.75 -15.97 -14.38
N GLY A 427 36.45 -15.97 -14.69
CA GLY A 427 35.87 -16.31 -15.99
C GLY A 427 36.33 -17.62 -16.60
N GLY A 428 35.81 -18.74 -16.14
CA GLY A 428 36.01 -20.06 -16.74
C GLY A 428 34.68 -20.78 -16.95
N ASN A 429 34.44 -21.18 -18.16
CA ASN A 429 33.40 -22.04 -18.75
C ASN A 429 32.56 -22.88 -17.78
N PRO A 430 31.22 -22.96 -17.99
CA PRO A 430 30.38 -23.87 -17.24
C PRO A 430 30.63 -25.31 -17.67
N GLY A 431 31.38 -26.05 -16.91
CA GLY A 431 31.58 -27.47 -17.08
C GLY A 431 32.91 -27.98 -16.48
N ASP A 432 32.95 -28.13 -15.19
CA ASP A 432 33.52 -29.36 -14.64
C ASP A 432 33.11 -29.52 -13.16
N GLY A 433 32.72 -30.73 -12.83
CA GLY A 433 32.06 -31.08 -11.62
C GLY A 433 32.93 -31.16 -10.38
N GLY A 434 32.31 -30.99 -9.28
CA GLY A 434 32.61 -31.71 -8.07
C GLY A 434 33.64 -31.10 -7.15
N THR A 435 33.19 -30.29 -6.22
CA THR A 435 33.79 -30.35 -4.88
C THR A 435 32.71 -30.74 -3.89
N ASN A 436 32.98 -31.79 -3.13
CA ASN A 436 32.13 -32.29 -2.06
C ASN A 436 31.62 -31.15 -1.18
N PRO A 437 30.32 -31.12 -0.86
CA PRO A 437 29.85 -30.34 0.28
C PRO A 437 30.58 -30.81 1.52
N GLY A 438 31.23 -29.91 2.23
CA GLY A 438 31.86 -30.24 3.50
C GLY A 438 30.82 -30.92 4.39
N THR A 439 31.24 -32.05 5.01
CA THR A 439 30.42 -32.78 5.99
C THR A 439 29.94 -31.80 7.05
N CYS A 440 28.59 -31.70 7.22
CA CYS A 440 27.98 -30.86 8.26
C CYS A 440 28.60 -31.16 9.63
N ASP A 441 29.02 -30.16 10.35
CA ASP A 441 29.29 -30.33 11.78
C ASP A 441 27.93 -30.44 12.49
N THR A 442 27.60 -31.66 12.88
CA THR A 442 26.36 -31.99 13.59
C THR A 442 26.56 -32.09 15.10
N ALA A 443 27.79 -31.82 15.59
CA ALA A 443 28.12 -31.98 17.00
C ALA A 443 27.30 -31.00 17.88
N GLY A 444 26.53 -31.58 18.79
CA GLY A 444 25.74 -30.82 19.75
C GLY A 444 24.38 -30.31 19.20
N LEU A 445 24.02 -30.57 17.95
CA LEU A 445 22.72 -30.22 17.42
C LEU A 445 21.65 -31.26 17.79
N ALA A 446 20.44 -30.81 18.01
CA ALA A 446 19.29 -31.69 18.19
C ALA A 446 19.01 -32.46 16.89
N VAL A 447 18.52 -33.70 17.00
CA VAL A 447 18.16 -34.52 15.85
C VAL A 447 16.64 -34.67 15.79
N TYR A 448 16.01 -34.26 14.69
CA TYR A 448 14.58 -34.45 14.52
C TYR A 448 14.18 -35.92 14.72
N PRO A 449 13.10 -36.22 15.49
CA PRO A 449 12.02 -35.32 15.89
C PRO A 449 12.24 -34.52 17.20
N ASP A 450 13.39 -34.63 17.85
CA ASP A 450 13.69 -33.88 19.05
C ASP A 450 14.07 -32.43 18.68
N LEU A 451 13.09 -31.53 18.75
CA LEU A 451 13.30 -30.12 18.49
C LEU A 451 14.03 -29.40 19.63
N PRO A 452 14.83 -28.33 19.35
CA PRO A 452 15.71 -27.70 20.34
C PRO A 452 14.99 -27.10 21.54
N GLN A 453 13.77 -26.60 21.36
CA GLN A 453 12.99 -25.96 22.41
C GLN A 453 12.01 -26.96 23.05
N LYS A 454 11.68 -26.71 24.32
CA LYS A 454 10.83 -27.60 25.11
C LYS A 454 9.51 -26.94 25.48
N ASP A 455 8.48 -27.77 25.66
CA ASP A 455 7.21 -27.33 26.25
C ASP A 455 7.34 -27.17 27.79
N TRP A 456 6.24 -26.76 28.44
CA TRP A 456 6.19 -26.57 29.88
C TRP A 456 6.38 -27.89 30.69
N ALA A 457 6.21 -29.04 30.06
CA ALA A 457 6.45 -30.38 30.65
C ALA A 457 7.88 -30.87 30.41
N GLY A 458 8.70 -30.13 29.68
CA GLY A 458 10.09 -30.44 29.40
C GLY A 458 10.31 -31.33 28.16
N ASN A 459 9.27 -31.57 27.34
CA ASN A 459 9.40 -32.36 26.12
C ASN A 459 9.83 -31.49 24.94
N PRO A 460 10.65 -32.00 23.99
CA PRO A 460 10.94 -31.32 22.74
C PRO A 460 9.65 -30.95 22.00
N SER A 461 9.48 -29.70 21.57
CA SER A 461 8.20 -29.24 21.05
C SER A 461 8.28 -28.31 19.82
N HIS A 462 9.33 -27.49 19.72
CA HIS A 462 9.47 -26.51 18.65
C HIS A 462 10.91 -26.04 18.49
N ALA A 463 11.14 -25.28 17.42
CA ALA A 463 12.35 -24.50 17.20
C ALA A 463 11.99 -23.02 17.08
N ASN A 464 12.82 -22.13 17.60
CA ASN A 464 12.75 -20.69 17.41
C ASN A 464 13.62 -20.25 16.25
N THR A 465 13.42 -19.03 15.76
CA THR A 465 14.25 -18.42 14.71
C THR A 465 15.74 -18.60 15.04
N GLY A 466 16.49 -19.17 14.11
CA GLY A 466 17.93 -19.41 14.26
C GLY A 466 18.33 -20.75 14.89
N ASP A 467 17.41 -21.50 15.52
CA ASP A 467 17.69 -22.82 16.04
C ASP A 467 18.04 -23.79 14.90
N GLN A 468 19.04 -24.64 15.11
CA GLN A 468 19.45 -25.65 14.15
C GLN A 468 19.10 -27.05 14.61
N VAL A 469 18.77 -27.92 13.64
CA VAL A 469 18.41 -29.32 13.88
C VAL A 469 18.92 -30.21 12.74
N VAL A 470 19.32 -31.40 13.07
CA VAL A 470 19.74 -32.43 12.09
C VAL A 470 18.53 -33.23 11.65
N HIS A 471 18.28 -33.32 10.36
CA HIS A 471 17.27 -34.19 9.77
C HIS A 471 17.76 -34.81 8.47
N ASN A 472 17.64 -36.14 8.37
CA ASN A 472 18.06 -36.93 7.20
C ASN A 472 19.50 -36.64 6.73
N GLY A 473 20.43 -36.48 7.69
CA GLY A 473 21.85 -36.23 7.40
C GLY A 473 22.21 -34.81 7.00
N SER A 474 21.24 -33.90 7.00
CA SER A 474 21.40 -32.47 6.69
C SER A 474 21.09 -31.62 7.93
N VAL A 475 21.71 -30.44 8.01
CA VAL A 475 21.38 -29.45 9.05
C VAL A 475 20.40 -28.42 8.48
N TYR A 476 19.33 -28.15 9.24
CA TYR A 476 18.30 -27.15 8.93
C TYR A 476 18.27 -26.10 10.02
N GLN A 477 18.04 -24.85 9.63
CA GLN A 477 17.86 -23.72 10.54
C GLN A 477 16.42 -23.21 10.45
N ALA A 478 15.80 -22.98 11.60
CA ALA A 478 14.44 -22.43 11.66
C ALA A 478 14.42 -20.95 11.29
N ASN A 479 13.57 -20.57 10.33
CA ASN A 479 13.37 -19.21 9.87
C ASN A 479 12.50 -18.40 10.83
N TRP A 480 11.56 -19.07 11.50
CA TRP A 480 10.68 -18.55 12.54
C TRP A 480 10.26 -19.69 13.46
N TRP A 481 9.47 -19.37 14.47
CA TRP A 481 8.92 -20.40 15.36
C TRP A 481 8.21 -21.50 14.56
N THR A 482 8.60 -22.75 14.74
CA THR A 482 8.02 -23.88 14.01
C THR A 482 8.08 -25.18 14.82
N SER A 483 7.09 -26.04 14.59
CA SER A 483 7.07 -27.44 15.01
C SER A 483 6.97 -28.39 13.83
N ALA A 484 7.11 -27.88 12.60
CA ALA A 484 7.06 -28.66 11.37
C ALA A 484 8.31 -29.53 11.20
N GLU A 485 8.20 -30.58 10.41
CA GLU A 485 9.34 -31.41 9.98
C GLU A 485 10.30 -30.56 9.14
N PRO A 486 11.63 -30.62 9.43
CA PRO A 486 12.61 -29.87 8.67
C PRO A 486 12.58 -30.20 7.17
N GLY A 487 12.41 -29.15 6.34
CA GLY A 487 12.31 -29.28 4.89
C GLY A 487 10.92 -29.60 4.36
N SER A 488 9.89 -29.74 5.21
CA SER A 488 8.52 -29.97 4.76
C SER A 488 7.78 -28.69 4.30
N ASP A 489 8.24 -27.54 4.77
CA ASP A 489 7.67 -26.23 4.44
C ASP A 489 8.73 -25.11 4.51
N GLY A 490 8.31 -23.86 4.25
CA GLY A 490 9.19 -22.70 4.28
C GLY A 490 9.67 -22.25 5.66
N SER A 491 9.29 -22.94 6.76
CA SER A 491 9.75 -22.60 8.11
C SER A 491 11.21 -23.04 8.37
N TRP A 492 11.82 -23.79 7.46
CA TRP A 492 13.17 -24.31 7.56
C TRP A 492 14.02 -23.94 6.35
N THR A 493 15.25 -23.54 6.58
CA THR A 493 16.29 -23.40 5.56
C THR A 493 17.34 -24.50 5.76
N LYS A 494 17.66 -25.23 4.71
CA LYS A 494 18.74 -26.20 4.72
C LYS A 494 20.10 -25.50 4.75
N VAL A 495 20.91 -25.76 5.77
CA VAL A 495 22.22 -25.14 5.98
C VAL A 495 23.35 -25.93 5.30
N CYS A 496 23.33 -27.25 5.42
CA CYS A 496 24.31 -28.12 4.80
C CYS A 496 23.80 -29.57 4.73
N SER A 497 24.48 -30.43 3.96
CA SER A 497 24.14 -31.86 3.79
C SER A 497 25.35 -32.76 3.81
#